data_fafc142529945e329f4d88edee16874c
#
_entry.id   fafc142529945e329f4d88edee16874c
#
_cell.length_a   1.000
_cell.length_b   1.000
_cell.length_c   1.000
_cell.angle_alpha   90.00
_cell.angle_beta   90.00
_cell.angle_gamma   90.00
#
_symmetry.space_group_name_H-M   'P 1'
#
loop_
_entity.id
_entity.type
_entity.pdbx_description
1 polymer ?
#
loop_
_entity_poly.entity_id
_entity_poly.type
_entity_poly.pdbx_seq_one_letter_code
_entity_poly.pdbx_strand_id
1 'polypeptide(L)'
;RTVTIVGDISVKAYPFIDNLGNAVTNPLPSLHPYDVLIGAIVAGIAKLVIEYKKKHKKKFAEDKEYGSARWGNEKDIAPYYDKQNQSDNIILTQSERLTMNKAKSPKYERNKNVIVYGGSGSGKTRFYVKPNLMQMHSSYVVTDPKGTIINDCGKLLQRGKPIYQKGDIIGYQPYEIKIFNTIDFKKSMHY
;
A
#
# COMPACT_ATOMS: atom_id res chain seq x y z
N ARG A 1 -11.21 24.27 -59.43
CA ARG A 1 -9.84 24.89 -59.50
C ARG A 1 -8.94 24.13 -58.55
N THR A 2 -8.09 23.33 -59.15
CA THR A 2 -7.06 22.55 -58.44
C THR A 2 -5.93 23.51 -58.05
N VAL A 3 -5.73 23.75 -56.79
CA VAL A 3 -4.51 24.43 -56.32
C VAL A 3 -3.53 23.35 -55.95
N THR A 4 -2.52 23.19 -56.77
CA THR A 4 -1.39 22.29 -56.52
C THR A 4 -0.46 22.97 -55.53
N ILE A 5 -0.52 22.59 -54.28
CA ILE A 5 0.49 22.92 -53.26
C ILE A 5 1.18 21.60 -52.91
N VAL A 6 2.43 21.53 -53.26
CA VAL A 6 3.48 20.58 -52.87
C VAL A 6 2.96 19.41 -52.02
N GLY A 7 2.64 18.29 -52.68
CA GLY A 7 2.27 17.03 -52.05
C GLY A 7 0.82 16.64 -52.26
N ASP A 8 0.58 15.45 -52.78
CA ASP A 8 -0.70 14.85 -53.14
C ASP A 8 -1.76 14.74 -52.02
N ILE A 9 -1.46 15.18 -50.82
CA ILE A 9 -2.35 15.03 -49.64
C ILE A 9 -3.43 16.13 -49.63
N SER A 10 -3.16 17.31 -50.12
CA SER A 10 -4.13 18.42 -50.08
C SER A 10 -5.23 18.28 -51.13
N VAL A 11 -4.96 17.59 -52.24
CA VAL A 11 -5.95 17.38 -53.32
C VAL A 11 -7.06 16.40 -52.92
N LYS A 12 -6.80 15.50 -51.96
CA LYS A 12 -7.76 14.51 -51.49
C LYS A 12 -8.65 14.99 -50.30
N ALA A 13 -8.24 16.09 -49.66
CA ALA A 13 -9.03 16.60 -48.52
C ALA A 13 -10.27 17.39 -48.93
N TYR A 14 -10.25 18.07 -50.05
CA TYR A 14 -11.40 18.83 -50.54
C TYR A 14 -12.63 17.99 -50.89
N PRO A 15 -12.48 16.87 -51.64
CA PRO A 15 -13.64 15.99 -51.86
C PRO A 15 -14.21 15.37 -50.61
N PHE A 16 -13.37 15.19 -49.56
CA PHE A 16 -13.85 14.64 -48.28
C PHE A 16 -14.76 15.62 -47.53
N ILE A 17 -14.42 16.91 -47.54
CA ILE A 17 -15.24 17.95 -46.85
C ILE A 17 -16.57 18.16 -47.61
N ASP A 18 -16.55 18.22 -48.92
CA ASP A 18 -17.73 18.35 -49.75
C ASP A 18 -18.65 17.13 -49.63
N ASN A 19 -18.08 15.94 -49.57
CA ASN A 19 -18.83 14.69 -49.34
C ASN A 19 -19.40 14.57 -47.95
N LEU A 20 -18.79 15.18 -46.92
CA LEU A 20 -19.31 15.23 -45.56
C LEU A 20 -20.66 15.98 -45.50
N GLY A 21 -20.79 17.10 -46.23
CA GLY A 21 -22.05 17.83 -46.38
C GLY A 21 -23.16 16.98 -47.02
N ASN A 22 -22.81 16.25 -48.07
CA ASN A 22 -23.70 15.35 -48.77
C ASN A 22 -24.09 14.11 -47.93
N ALA A 23 -23.22 13.62 -47.06
CA ALA A 23 -23.49 12.49 -46.16
C ALA A 23 -24.49 12.85 -45.05
N VAL A 24 -24.54 14.13 -44.63
CA VAL A 24 -25.54 14.62 -43.65
C VAL A 24 -26.93 14.76 -44.27
N THR A 25 -27.02 15.12 -45.54
CA THR A 25 -28.28 15.26 -46.26
C THR A 25 -28.85 13.97 -46.79
N ASN A 26 -28.01 12.95 -47.04
CA ASN A 26 -28.41 11.62 -47.48
C ASN A 26 -27.95 10.55 -46.51
N PRO A 27 -28.72 10.16 -45.49
CA PRO A 27 -28.31 9.23 -44.43
C PRO A 27 -28.30 7.76 -44.88
N LEU A 28 -28.45 7.44 -46.15
CA LEU A 28 -28.35 6.07 -46.64
C LEU A 28 -26.89 5.61 -46.62
N PRO A 29 -26.56 4.49 -45.96
CA PRO A 29 -25.19 3.99 -45.91
C PRO A 29 -24.69 3.61 -47.30
N SER A 30 -23.52 4.13 -47.68
CA SER A 30 -22.81 3.69 -48.87
C SER A 30 -22.27 2.26 -48.64
N LEU A 31 -22.66 1.35 -49.53
CA LEU A 31 -22.16 -0.07 -49.53
C LEU A 31 -20.84 -0.22 -50.28
N HIS A 32 -20.15 0.89 -50.57
CA HIS A 32 -18.85 0.79 -51.26
C HIS A 32 -17.83 0.14 -50.30
N PRO A 33 -17.04 -0.84 -50.80
CA PRO A 33 -16.14 -1.61 -49.92
C PRO A 33 -15.12 -0.77 -49.14
N TYR A 34 -14.68 0.36 -49.67
CA TYR A 34 -13.77 1.27 -48.97
C TYR A 34 -14.46 2.02 -47.82
N ASP A 35 -15.75 2.40 -47.95
CA ASP A 35 -16.51 3.09 -46.93
C ASP A 35 -16.82 2.15 -45.75
N VAL A 36 -17.13 0.91 -46.06
CA VAL A 36 -17.30 -0.15 -45.06
C VAL A 36 -15.99 -0.42 -44.29
N LEU A 37 -14.86 -0.45 -44.98
CA LEU A 37 -13.55 -0.65 -44.36
C LEU A 37 -13.18 0.51 -43.43
N ILE A 38 -13.37 1.75 -43.87
CA ILE A 38 -13.14 2.94 -43.06
C ILE A 38 -14.06 2.94 -41.84
N GLY A 39 -15.35 2.63 -42.02
CA GLY A 39 -16.30 2.51 -40.92
C GLY A 39 -15.91 1.46 -39.90
N ALA A 40 -15.42 0.31 -40.34
CA ALA A 40 -14.95 -0.76 -39.45
C ALA A 40 -13.70 -0.33 -38.64
N ILE A 41 -12.77 0.38 -39.25
CA ILE A 41 -11.57 0.91 -38.57
C ILE A 41 -11.99 1.93 -37.50
N VAL A 42 -12.86 2.88 -37.85
CA VAL A 42 -13.34 3.91 -36.90
C VAL A 42 -14.11 3.26 -35.74
N ALA A 43 -14.96 2.29 -36.02
CA ALA A 43 -15.68 1.54 -34.99
C ALA A 43 -14.74 0.75 -34.07
N GLY A 44 -13.68 0.14 -34.63
CA GLY A 44 -12.64 -0.54 -33.87
C GLY A 44 -11.90 0.40 -32.92
N ILE A 45 -11.48 1.56 -33.42
CA ILE A 45 -10.81 2.58 -32.61
C ILE A 45 -11.74 3.10 -31.50
N ALA A 46 -13.01 3.40 -31.83
CA ALA A 46 -13.99 3.85 -30.87
C ALA A 46 -14.21 2.81 -29.76
N LYS A 47 -14.31 1.53 -30.11
CA LYS A 47 -14.41 0.42 -29.15
C LYS A 47 -13.21 0.36 -28.22
N LEU A 48 -12.00 0.45 -28.75
CA LEU A 48 -10.76 0.45 -27.94
C LEU A 48 -10.71 1.65 -26.98
N VAL A 49 -11.11 2.83 -27.42
CA VAL A 49 -11.17 4.03 -26.57
C VAL A 49 -12.21 3.85 -25.45
N ILE A 50 -13.38 3.29 -25.75
CA ILE A 50 -14.42 3.01 -24.77
C ILE A 50 -13.96 1.99 -23.74
N GLU A 51 -13.33 0.89 -24.19
CA GLU A 51 -12.78 -0.12 -23.27
C GLU A 51 -11.66 0.44 -22.40
N TYR A 52 -10.76 1.24 -22.98
CA TYR A 52 -9.73 1.94 -22.24
C TYR A 52 -10.32 2.86 -21.16
N LYS A 53 -11.30 3.69 -21.53
CA LYS A 53 -12.01 4.55 -20.57
C LYS A 53 -12.75 3.75 -19.50
N LYS A 54 -13.40 2.63 -19.84
CA LYS A 54 -14.06 1.75 -18.86
C LYS A 54 -13.06 1.17 -17.86
N LYS A 55 -11.89 0.70 -18.33
CA LYS A 55 -10.83 0.15 -17.47
C LYS A 55 -10.22 1.19 -16.53
N HIS A 56 -10.12 2.44 -16.96
CA HIS A 56 -9.51 3.54 -16.20
C HIS A 56 -10.53 4.46 -15.52
N LYS A 57 -11.84 4.16 -15.65
CA LYS A 57 -12.87 4.89 -14.93
C LYS A 57 -12.68 4.68 -13.44
N LYS A 58 -12.41 5.77 -12.71
CA LYS A 58 -12.47 5.75 -11.25
C LYS A 58 -13.88 5.27 -10.88
N LYS A 59 -13.95 4.12 -10.21
CA LYS A 59 -15.23 3.60 -9.68
C LYS A 59 -15.64 4.50 -8.51
N PHE A 60 -16.38 5.53 -8.80
CA PHE A 60 -17.16 6.22 -7.77
C PHE A 60 -18.33 5.29 -7.42
N ALA A 61 -18.42 4.91 -6.14
CA ALA A 61 -19.58 4.17 -5.66
C ALA A 61 -20.75 5.16 -5.59
N GLU A 62 -21.76 4.97 -6.43
CA GLU A 62 -22.90 5.89 -6.61
C GLU A 62 -23.73 6.12 -5.33
N ASP A 63 -23.62 5.26 -4.30
CA ASP A 63 -24.42 5.35 -3.07
C ASP A 63 -23.64 5.67 -1.80
N LYS A 64 -22.40 6.22 -1.88
CA LYS A 64 -21.60 6.55 -0.70
C LYS A 64 -21.15 8.00 -0.71
N GLU A 65 -21.87 8.83 0.00
CA GLU A 65 -21.59 10.27 0.17
C GLU A 65 -20.20 10.57 0.75
N TYR A 66 -19.55 9.60 1.42
CA TYR A 66 -18.27 9.77 2.14
C TYR A 66 -17.12 8.89 1.60
N GLY A 67 -17.14 8.56 0.30
CA GLY A 67 -16.07 7.80 -0.34
C GLY A 67 -16.27 6.27 -0.33
N SER A 68 -15.41 5.56 -1.04
CA SER A 68 -15.46 4.09 -1.21
C SER A 68 -14.72 3.31 -0.11
N ALA A 69 -14.54 3.89 1.06
CA ALA A 69 -13.87 3.24 2.18
C ALA A 69 -14.70 2.06 2.70
N ARG A 70 -14.05 0.93 2.93
CA ARG A 70 -14.62 -0.27 3.56
C ARG A 70 -13.64 -0.84 4.57
N TRP A 71 -14.14 -1.64 5.48
CA TRP A 71 -13.27 -2.42 6.36
C TRP A 71 -12.42 -3.39 5.55
N GLY A 72 -11.13 -3.48 5.89
CA GLY A 72 -10.20 -4.40 5.25
C GLY A 72 -10.49 -5.86 5.61
N ASN A 73 -10.21 -6.77 4.68
CA ASN A 73 -10.24 -8.21 4.88
C ASN A 73 -8.81 -8.74 5.05
N GLU A 74 -8.64 -9.98 5.47
CA GLU A 74 -7.32 -10.64 5.58
C GLU A 74 -6.49 -10.55 4.29
N LYS A 75 -7.13 -10.60 3.12
CA LYS A 75 -6.46 -10.45 1.82
C LYS A 75 -5.90 -9.04 1.59
N ASP A 76 -6.56 -8.04 2.13
CA ASP A 76 -6.12 -6.64 2.03
C ASP A 76 -4.92 -6.37 2.96
N ILE A 77 -4.85 -7.07 4.08
CA ILE A 77 -3.83 -6.91 5.12
C ILE A 77 -2.59 -7.76 4.82
N ALA A 78 -2.77 -8.93 4.19
CA ALA A 78 -1.71 -9.88 3.90
C ALA A 78 -0.41 -9.28 3.27
N PRO A 79 -0.46 -8.25 2.41
CA PRO A 79 0.75 -7.62 1.87
C PRO A 79 1.56 -6.80 2.87
N TYR A 80 0.98 -6.45 4.02
CA TYR A 80 1.58 -5.55 5.02
C TYR A 80 2.25 -6.26 6.19
N TYR A 81 2.18 -7.59 6.25
CA TYR A 81 2.88 -8.35 7.29
C TYR A 81 3.74 -9.47 6.71
N ASP A 82 4.79 -9.84 7.45
CA ASP A 82 5.67 -10.93 7.07
C ASP A 82 5.14 -12.24 7.65
N LYS A 83 4.75 -13.17 6.77
CA LYS A 83 4.26 -14.50 7.13
C LYS A 83 5.39 -15.47 7.53
N GLN A 84 6.58 -15.26 6.96
CA GLN A 84 7.73 -16.15 7.16
C GLN A 84 8.39 -15.88 8.51
N ASN A 85 8.62 -14.59 8.80
CA ASN A 85 9.26 -14.16 10.04
C ASN A 85 8.24 -13.41 10.91
N GLN A 86 7.41 -14.13 11.62
CA GLN A 86 6.34 -13.53 12.43
C GLN A 86 6.88 -12.60 13.52
N SER A 87 8.07 -12.87 14.07
CA SER A 87 8.72 -12.03 15.08
C SER A 87 9.16 -10.67 14.53
N ASP A 88 9.30 -10.50 13.22
CA ASP A 88 9.73 -9.25 12.59
C ASP A 88 8.55 -8.32 12.26
N ASN A 89 7.42 -8.55 12.89
CA ASN A 89 6.22 -7.72 12.72
C ASN A 89 5.91 -6.96 14.01
N ILE A 90 5.46 -5.72 13.87
CA ILE A 90 4.80 -4.99 14.97
C ILE A 90 3.44 -5.64 15.21
N ILE A 91 3.16 -6.04 16.43
CA ILE A 91 1.86 -6.53 16.86
C ILE A 91 0.95 -5.32 17.07
N LEU A 92 -0.08 -5.17 16.26
CA LEU A 92 -1.06 -4.10 16.37
C LEU A 92 -2.26 -4.53 17.22
N THR A 93 -2.80 -5.71 16.93
CA THR A 93 -3.92 -6.34 17.64
C THR A 93 -3.66 -7.83 17.78
N GLN A 94 -4.64 -8.57 18.24
CA GLN A 94 -4.56 -10.04 18.34
C GLN A 94 -4.36 -10.70 16.97
N SER A 95 -5.00 -10.16 15.92
CA SER A 95 -4.96 -10.68 14.55
C SER A 95 -4.05 -9.88 13.61
N GLU A 96 -3.90 -8.57 13.85
CA GLU A 96 -3.28 -7.65 12.89
C GLU A 96 -1.82 -7.35 13.24
N ARG A 97 -0.99 -7.31 12.22
CA ARG A 97 0.45 -7.06 12.32
C ARG A 97 0.92 -6.14 11.20
N LEU A 98 2.03 -5.48 11.42
CA LEU A 98 2.70 -4.64 10.42
C LEU A 98 4.18 -5.03 10.35
N THR A 99 4.67 -5.41 9.17
CA THR A 99 6.07 -5.81 9.00
C THR A 99 7.05 -4.67 9.28
N MET A 100 8.13 -4.96 9.99
CA MET A 100 9.29 -4.08 10.15
C MET A 100 10.19 -4.11 8.91
N ASN A 101 10.15 -5.20 8.15
CA ASN A 101 10.93 -5.37 6.93
C ASN A 101 10.43 -4.47 5.81
N LYS A 102 11.30 -4.25 4.81
CA LYS A 102 10.93 -3.53 3.59
C LYS A 102 9.87 -4.34 2.82
N ALA A 103 8.82 -3.67 2.39
CA ALA A 103 7.76 -4.32 1.61
C ALA A 103 8.30 -4.83 0.27
N LYS A 104 7.75 -5.94 -0.23
CA LYS A 104 8.11 -6.52 -1.55
C LYS A 104 7.83 -5.58 -2.72
N SER A 105 6.90 -4.64 -2.54
CA SER A 105 6.56 -3.62 -3.53
C SER A 105 6.40 -2.27 -2.85
N PRO A 106 6.89 -1.17 -3.45
CA PRO A 106 6.74 0.19 -2.92
C PRO A 106 5.29 0.59 -2.65
N LYS A 107 4.34 -0.01 -3.38
CA LYS A 107 2.90 0.20 -3.19
C LYS A 107 2.43 -0.16 -1.77
N TYR A 108 3.06 -1.13 -1.15
CA TYR A 108 2.70 -1.64 0.18
C TYR A 108 3.60 -1.11 1.30
N GLU A 109 4.59 -0.28 0.97
CA GLU A 109 5.40 0.38 1.97
C GLU A 109 4.54 1.33 2.82
N ARG A 110 4.66 1.23 4.13
CA ARG A 110 3.91 2.04 5.09
C ARG A 110 4.83 2.60 6.15
N ASN A 111 4.46 3.76 6.68
CA ASN A 111 5.09 4.32 7.86
C ASN A 111 4.90 3.35 9.03
N LYS A 112 5.94 3.16 9.83
CA LYS A 112 5.95 2.28 11.01
C LYS A 112 5.54 3.01 12.30
N ASN A 113 5.18 4.29 12.23
CA ASN A 113 4.69 5.03 13.38
C ASN A 113 3.29 4.54 13.76
N VAL A 114 3.11 4.19 15.02
CA VAL A 114 1.85 3.69 15.57
C VAL A 114 1.44 4.55 16.74
N ILE A 115 0.20 4.99 16.73
CA ILE A 115 -0.43 5.68 17.86
C ILE A 115 -1.44 4.74 18.51
N VAL A 116 -1.33 4.58 19.84
CA VAL A 116 -2.25 3.75 20.64
C VAL A 116 -2.93 4.64 21.67
N TYR A 117 -4.24 4.82 21.55
CA TYR A 117 -5.00 5.59 22.55
C TYR A 117 -5.84 4.67 23.42
N GLY A 118 -6.10 5.16 24.62
CA GLY A 118 -6.99 4.51 25.56
C GLY A 118 -6.90 5.19 26.93
N GLY A 119 -7.94 5.07 27.73
CA GLY A 119 -7.98 5.57 29.09
C GLY A 119 -6.95 4.92 30.02
N SER A 120 -6.87 5.39 31.25
CA SER A 120 -6.08 4.71 32.30
C SER A 120 -6.63 3.28 32.51
N GLY A 121 -5.75 2.31 32.66
CA GLY A 121 -6.15 0.92 32.85
C GLY A 121 -6.60 0.15 31.60
N SER A 122 -6.68 0.78 30.41
CA SER A 122 -7.09 0.12 29.16
C SER A 122 -6.12 -0.95 28.64
N GLY A 123 -5.02 -1.20 29.31
CA GLY A 123 -4.09 -2.28 28.97
C GLY A 123 -3.07 -1.93 27.88
N LYS A 124 -2.90 -0.66 27.50
CA LYS A 124 -1.92 -0.24 26.46
C LYS A 124 -0.53 -0.86 26.65
N THR A 125 0.00 -0.74 27.85
CA THR A 125 1.31 -1.32 28.19
C THR A 125 1.28 -2.84 28.14
N ARG A 126 0.23 -3.47 28.65
CA ARG A 126 0.09 -4.93 28.74
C ARG A 126 -0.10 -5.60 27.37
N PHE A 127 -0.95 -5.02 26.52
CA PHE A 127 -1.38 -5.69 25.28
C PHE A 127 -0.64 -5.18 24.04
N TYR A 128 0.02 -4.01 24.13
CA TYR A 128 0.77 -3.46 23.00
C TYR A 128 2.28 -3.37 23.28
N VAL A 129 2.69 -2.63 24.33
CA VAL A 129 4.11 -2.34 24.55
C VAL A 129 4.90 -3.59 24.91
N LYS A 130 4.46 -4.35 25.92
CA LYS A 130 5.18 -5.54 26.37
C LYS A 130 5.27 -6.65 25.32
N PRO A 131 4.20 -7.02 24.60
CA PRO A 131 4.30 -8.04 23.55
C PRO A 131 5.26 -7.64 22.43
N ASN A 132 5.27 -6.39 22.00
CA ASN A 132 6.19 -5.92 20.99
C ASN A 132 7.65 -5.91 21.48
N LEU A 133 7.88 -5.51 22.73
CA LEU A 133 9.22 -5.56 23.33
C LEU A 133 9.74 -7.00 23.49
N MET A 134 8.86 -7.93 23.86
CA MET A 134 9.21 -9.34 24.02
C MET A 134 9.50 -10.07 22.71
N GLN A 135 9.15 -9.51 21.55
CA GLN A 135 9.55 -10.08 20.25
C GLN A 135 11.05 -9.93 19.97
N MET A 136 11.72 -8.99 20.60
CA MET A 136 13.17 -8.80 20.49
C MET A 136 13.67 -8.73 19.02
N HIS A 137 12.99 -7.98 18.17
CA HIS A 137 13.36 -7.87 16.75
C HIS A 137 14.27 -6.67 16.44
N SER A 138 14.40 -5.71 17.35
CA SER A 138 15.14 -4.46 17.12
C SER A 138 15.68 -3.90 18.44
N SER A 139 16.49 -2.85 18.37
CA SER A 139 16.83 -2.03 19.53
C SER A 139 15.65 -1.16 19.93
N TYR A 140 15.49 -0.92 21.23
CA TYR A 140 14.34 -0.19 21.76
C TYR A 140 14.80 0.95 22.65
N VAL A 141 14.10 2.08 22.54
CA VAL A 141 14.14 3.16 23.53
C VAL A 141 12.74 3.27 24.13
N VAL A 142 12.62 3.08 25.42
CA VAL A 142 11.32 3.00 26.10
C VAL A 142 11.28 3.97 27.26
N THR A 143 10.22 4.79 27.34
CA THR A 143 9.92 5.62 28.51
C THR A 143 9.05 4.83 29.47
N ASP A 144 9.52 4.62 30.71
CA ASP A 144 8.82 3.85 31.74
C ASP A 144 8.71 4.63 33.06
N PRO A 145 7.76 5.59 33.14
CA PRO A 145 7.60 6.44 34.31
C PRO A 145 7.31 5.69 35.62
N LYS A 146 6.79 4.45 35.50
CA LYS A 146 6.42 3.63 36.66
C LYS A 146 7.43 2.52 36.98
N GLY A 147 8.44 2.31 36.14
CA GLY A 147 9.40 1.20 36.28
C GLY A 147 8.80 -0.19 36.06
N THR A 148 7.58 -0.30 35.54
CA THR A 148 6.88 -1.58 35.41
C THR A 148 7.38 -2.41 34.22
N ILE A 149 7.85 -1.76 33.17
CA ILE A 149 8.34 -2.43 31.96
C ILE A 149 9.66 -3.14 32.24
N ILE A 150 10.60 -2.46 32.90
CA ILE A 150 11.89 -3.05 33.24
C ILE A 150 11.73 -4.19 34.25
N ASN A 151 10.83 -4.06 35.23
CA ASN A 151 10.56 -5.12 36.20
C ASN A 151 9.97 -6.37 35.55
N ASP A 152 9.04 -6.21 34.60
CA ASP A 152 8.34 -7.32 33.99
C ASP A 152 9.12 -7.96 32.82
N CYS A 153 9.83 -7.15 32.02
CA CYS A 153 10.48 -7.62 30.80
C CYS A 153 12.02 -7.69 30.92
N GLY A 154 12.62 -7.01 31.90
CA GLY A 154 14.08 -6.88 31.99
C GLY A 154 14.83 -8.20 32.04
N LYS A 155 14.41 -9.14 32.86
CA LYS A 155 15.04 -10.49 32.95
C LYS A 155 14.96 -11.26 31.62
N LEU A 156 13.85 -11.12 30.91
CA LEU A 156 13.67 -11.76 29.61
C LEU A 156 14.61 -11.15 28.56
N LEU A 157 14.73 -9.83 28.54
CA LEU A 157 15.62 -9.10 27.63
C LEU A 157 17.10 -9.40 27.95
N GLN A 158 17.47 -9.49 29.23
CA GLN A 158 18.82 -9.91 29.62
C GLN A 158 19.15 -11.33 29.19
N ARG A 159 18.17 -12.26 29.25
CA ARG A 159 18.35 -13.59 28.69
C ARG A 159 18.53 -13.53 27.18
N GLY A 160 17.78 -12.69 26.50
CA GLY A 160 17.88 -12.38 25.08
C GLY A 160 17.07 -13.27 24.15
N LYS A 161 17.19 -12.98 22.85
CA LYS A 161 16.53 -13.70 21.77
C LYS A 161 17.16 -15.09 21.62
N PRO A 162 16.36 -16.17 21.55
CA PRO A 162 16.88 -17.50 21.29
C PRO A 162 17.43 -17.60 19.87
N ILE A 163 18.61 -18.23 19.74
CA ILE A 163 19.25 -18.55 18.47
C ILE A 163 18.92 -20.00 18.13
N TYR A 164 18.29 -20.22 16.98
CA TYR A 164 17.92 -21.56 16.51
C TYR A 164 18.89 -22.07 15.45
N GLN A 165 19.28 -23.34 15.57
CA GLN A 165 19.99 -24.08 14.53
C GLN A 165 19.32 -25.44 14.36
N LYS A 166 18.88 -25.75 13.13
CA LYS A 166 18.17 -27.01 12.79
C LYS A 166 16.93 -27.30 13.66
N GLY A 167 16.31 -26.27 14.22
CA GLY A 167 15.15 -26.40 15.10
C GLY A 167 15.45 -26.39 16.59
N ASP A 168 16.70 -26.57 17.01
CA ASP A 168 17.13 -26.54 18.40
C ASP A 168 17.66 -25.18 18.80
N ILE A 169 17.45 -24.81 20.08
CA ILE A 169 18.03 -23.58 20.65
C ILE A 169 19.48 -23.85 21.01
N ILE A 170 20.42 -23.20 20.30
CA ILE A 170 21.84 -23.32 20.52
C ILE A 170 22.41 -22.24 21.44
N GLY A 171 21.67 -21.19 21.72
CA GLY A 171 22.10 -20.09 22.55
C GLY A 171 21.08 -18.96 22.60
N TYR A 172 21.48 -17.88 23.25
CA TYR A 172 20.67 -16.65 23.37
C TYR A 172 21.53 -15.44 23.03
N GLN A 173 20.93 -14.46 22.38
CA GLN A 173 21.53 -13.16 22.10
C GLN A 173 20.96 -12.15 23.10
N PRO A 174 21.67 -11.81 24.19
CA PRO A 174 21.19 -10.91 25.22
C PRO A 174 21.11 -9.47 24.72
N TYR A 175 20.19 -8.72 25.30
CA TYR A 175 20.13 -7.27 25.14
C TYR A 175 20.98 -6.60 26.20
N GLU A 176 21.74 -5.60 25.79
CA GLU A 176 22.35 -4.66 26.73
C GLU A 176 21.28 -3.67 27.19
N ILE A 177 20.97 -3.67 28.48
CA ILE A 177 19.94 -2.80 29.05
C ILE A 177 20.65 -1.62 29.72
N LYS A 178 20.35 -0.41 29.25
CA LYS A 178 20.81 0.84 29.87
C LYS A 178 19.61 1.59 30.46
N ILE A 179 19.75 2.02 31.70
CA ILE A 179 18.72 2.72 32.43
C ILE A 179 19.20 4.16 32.66
N PHE A 180 18.43 5.12 32.17
CA PHE A 180 18.62 6.53 32.44
C PHE A 180 17.45 7.03 33.32
N ASN A 181 17.74 7.31 34.59
CA ASN A 181 16.76 7.77 35.56
C ASN A 181 16.81 9.29 35.66
N THR A 182 15.76 9.98 35.17
CA THR A 182 15.66 11.43 35.16
C THR A 182 15.19 12.02 36.50
N ILE A 183 14.65 11.20 37.43
CA ILE A 183 14.19 11.62 38.75
C ILE A 183 15.33 11.51 39.75
N ASP A 184 16.08 10.42 39.70
CA ASP A 184 17.23 10.18 40.58
C ASP A 184 18.43 9.71 39.73
N PHE A 185 19.28 10.63 39.32
CA PHE A 185 20.44 10.38 38.48
C PHE A 185 21.43 9.34 39.06
N LYS A 186 21.45 9.20 40.41
CA LYS A 186 22.29 8.18 41.05
C LYS A 186 21.88 6.76 40.75
N LYS A 187 20.63 6.57 40.30
CA LYS A 187 20.10 5.28 39.87
C LYS A 187 20.27 5.02 38.35
N SER A 188 20.89 5.93 37.64
CA SER A 188 21.25 5.74 36.26
C SER A 188 22.47 4.85 36.14
N MET A 189 22.51 4.03 35.07
CA MET A 189 23.71 3.29 34.73
C MET A 189 24.73 4.21 34.06
N HIS A 190 26.01 3.95 34.32
CA HIS A 190 27.07 4.66 33.61
C HIS A 190 27.16 4.18 32.15
N TYR A 191 27.45 5.13 31.27
CA TYR A 191 27.62 4.90 29.84
C TYR A 191 29.08 4.60 29.52
#